data_4e457d943057a561453cd6849bda592f
#
_entry.id   4e457d943057a561453cd6849bda592f
#
_cell.length_a   1.000
_cell.length_b   1.000
_cell.length_c   1.000
_cell.angle_alpha   90.00
_cell.angle_beta   90.00
_cell.angle_gamma   90.00
#
_symmetry.space_group_name_H-M   'P 1'
#
loop_
_entity.id
_entity.type
_entity.pdbx_description
1 polymer ?
#
loop_
_entity_poly.entity_id
_entity_poly.type
_entity_poly.pdbx_seq_one_letter_code
_entity_poly.pdbx_strand_id
1 'polypeptide(L)'
;VSVHHAAPPRLRPGQAEALKRFAEALRSGSTSELVVVPVGYGKTVIGVGSFEVASGVAGADTCLYLTPTDVLRTQVYNGVEKAMGVIGSGRPIRKILAENASLDRIGATAANFIVASYQQVAAAPQRYAKLCKGRRVHLVCDEAHHLGERGQWAKALSRLPVRSTLLLSATPVRLDRDPLAGARYVYDDELEGQVIDPLVHVTMRQAWKEGGILKRLNMQMKDYAVELRSAEGEVYEFTASQMAELPDFDQRCVRQQLRWNEDYVQPLVREFALTLQRKNQLAPGQHQGLVFAATTGHANHLHRVFGRWHPSLRCVVVHSGEEISAAENERRMADFHAGRYDVLIQVKKASEGFDAPTVSVLLKLDAVFSREPVIQQLGRGLRYNRALPAAQNILNVFIGRDPRLASIIEHLERESPPVAVRPDLATSDDALKPPPEDDGEAEPEGERATAEILDVEEAGDAFLDETGRFVEGQQLTMFGVAPPPPRPAPPATSPSPQVEVVDLAGELQEAIEYCRTWTNRAARERAKRLGHGENHHAALNLAYARESGRKGTLATPAEYRHKGDWMKRRYLELLR
;
A
#
# COMPACT_ATOMS: atom_id res chain seq x y z
N VAL A 1 17.41 -6.31 -40.74
CA VAL A 1 17.02 -6.34 -39.32
C VAL A 1 18.00 -5.43 -38.60
N SER A 2 17.62 -4.16 -38.37
CA SER A 2 18.43 -3.22 -37.62
C SER A 2 18.32 -3.56 -36.13
N VAL A 3 19.42 -4.02 -35.56
CA VAL A 3 19.58 -4.19 -34.13
C VAL A 3 19.58 -2.81 -33.51
N HIS A 4 18.45 -2.38 -32.96
CA HIS A 4 18.43 -1.20 -32.11
C HIS A 4 19.29 -1.52 -30.88
N HIS A 5 20.52 -1.04 -30.86
CA HIS A 5 21.33 -0.96 -29.65
C HIS A 5 20.56 -0.08 -28.65
N ALA A 6 19.91 -0.69 -27.67
CA ALA A 6 19.34 0.05 -26.55
C ALA A 6 20.46 0.88 -25.91
N ALA A 7 20.24 2.18 -25.72
CA ALA A 7 21.19 3.02 -25.02
C ALA A 7 21.54 2.38 -23.67
N PRO A 8 22.81 2.48 -23.22
CA PRO A 8 23.21 1.88 -21.96
C PRO A 8 22.28 2.39 -20.84
N PRO A 9 21.91 1.53 -19.91
CA PRO A 9 21.02 1.90 -18.82
C PRO A 9 21.66 3.05 -18.02
N ARG A 10 20.93 4.15 -17.84
CA ARG A 10 21.37 5.33 -17.10
C ARG A 10 20.61 5.46 -15.79
N LEU A 11 21.22 6.13 -14.82
CA LEU A 11 20.54 6.53 -13.58
C LEU A 11 19.28 7.34 -13.92
N ARG A 12 18.20 7.04 -13.22
CA ARG A 12 16.98 7.87 -13.24
C ARG A 12 17.23 9.19 -12.52
N PRO A 13 16.49 10.27 -12.83
CA PRO A 13 16.71 11.58 -12.20
C PRO A 13 16.76 11.52 -10.66
N GLY A 14 15.77 10.89 -10.03
CA GLY A 14 15.75 10.77 -8.58
C GLY A 14 16.84 9.86 -8.01
N GLN A 15 17.35 8.87 -8.76
CA GLN A 15 18.50 8.06 -8.34
C GLN A 15 19.79 8.90 -8.37
N ALA A 16 19.99 9.68 -9.43
CA ALA A 16 21.14 10.57 -9.56
C ALA A 16 21.13 11.64 -8.46
N GLU A 17 19.96 12.25 -8.22
CA GLU A 17 19.80 13.26 -7.16
C GLU A 17 20.05 12.65 -5.77
N ALA A 18 19.55 11.44 -5.48
CA ALA A 18 19.79 10.76 -4.22
C ALA A 18 21.28 10.52 -3.96
N LEU A 19 22.03 10.03 -4.97
CA LEU A 19 23.47 9.79 -4.84
C LEU A 19 24.26 11.10 -4.71
N LYS A 20 23.88 12.15 -5.44
CA LYS A 20 24.48 13.48 -5.35
C LYS A 20 24.29 14.07 -3.96
N ARG A 21 23.05 14.13 -3.47
CA ARG A 21 22.76 14.67 -2.12
C ARG A 21 23.39 13.84 -1.02
N PHE A 22 23.45 12.53 -1.18
CA PHE A 22 24.14 11.67 -0.22
C PHE A 22 25.65 11.99 -0.16
N ALA A 23 26.28 12.25 -1.31
CA ALA A 23 27.67 12.70 -1.33
C ALA A 23 27.88 14.05 -0.62
N GLU A 24 26.94 14.99 -0.80
CA GLU A 24 26.96 16.29 -0.14
C GLU A 24 26.77 16.15 1.38
N ALA A 25 25.80 15.35 1.81
CA ALA A 25 25.56 15.05 3.24
C ALA A 25 26.78 14.43 3.92
N LEU A 26 27.42 13.44 3.30
CA LEU A 26 28.65 12.86 3.84
C LEU A 26 29.80 13.88 3.95
N ARG A 27 29.95 14.80 2.99
CA ARG A 27 30.98 15.87 3.05
C ARG A 27 30.68 16.86 4.18
N SER A 28 29.41 17.11 4.46
CA SER A 28 28.98 17.97 5.58
C SER A 28 29.04 17.29 6.95
N GLY A 29 29.48 16.01 7.00
CA GLY A 29 29.66 15.27 8.26
C GLY A 29 28.47 14.42 8.69
N SER A 30 27.39 14.34 7.89
CA SER A 30 26.29 13.41 8.18
C SER A 30 26.75 11.97 8.14
N THR A 31 26.23 11.17 9.06
CA THR A 31 26.55 9.73 9.15
C THR A 31 25.38 8.82 8.82
N SER A 32 24.16 9.34 8.75
CA SER A 32 22.96 8.57 8.45
C SER A 32 21.95 9.42 7.66
N GLU A 33 21.47 8.90 6.54
CA GLU A 33 20.51 9.58 5.69
C GLU A 33 19.42 8.62 5.22
N LEU A 34 18.21 9.17 5.02
CA LEU A 34 17.05 8.44 4.49
C LEU A 34 16.73 8.91 3.07
N VAL A 35 16.51 7.94 2.19
CA VAL A 35 15.98 8.18 0.83
C VAL A 35 14.67 7.43 0.68
N VAL A 36 13.62 8.16 0.29
CA VAL A 36 12.27 7.64 0.05
C VAL A 36 12.00 7.63 -1.44
N VAL A 37 11.75 6.44 -2.00
CA VAL A 37 11.42 6.27 -3.42
C VAL A 37 10.35 5.18 -3.59
N PRO A 38 9.45 5.30 -4.58
CA PRO A 38 8.36 4.34 -4.77
C PRO A 38 8.84 2.90 -4.98
N VAL A 39 7.98 1.94 -4.68
CA VAL A 39 8.21 0.53 -5.04
C VAL A 39 8.43 0.43 -6.56
N GLY A 40 9.48 -0.29 -6.99
CA GLY A 40 9.83 -0.41 -8.42
C GLY A 40 10.70 0.72 -8.99
N TYR A 41 10.96 1.78 -8.23
CA TYR A 41 11.82 2.89 -8.67
C TYR A 41 13.31 2.50 -8.77
N GLY A 42 13.72 1.41 -8.15
CA GLY A 42 15.10 0.88 -8.21
C GLY A 42 15.94 1.24 -6.98
N LYS A 43 15.42 1.03 -5.78
CA LYS A 43 16.13 1.19 -4.50
C LYS A 43 17.50 0.51 -4.49
N THR A 44 17.59 -0.71 -5.05
CA THR A 44 18.84 -1.46 -5.14
C THR A 44 19.94 -0.68 -5.88
N VAL A 45 19.59 0.06 -6.96
CA VAL A 45 20.58 0.89 -7.68
C VAL A 45 21.09 2.02 -6.80
N ILE A 46 20.21 2.64 -6.01
CA ILE A 46 20.60 3.70 -5.06
C ILE A 46 21.48 3.11 -3.97
N GLY A 47 21.10 1.96 -3.37
CA GLY A 47 21.86 1.31 -2.31
C GLY A 47 23.26 0.84 -2.75
N VAL A 48 23.38 0.26 -3.96
CA VAL A 48 24.69 -0.10 -4.51
C VAL A 48 25.50 1.15 -4.84
N GLY A 49 24.86 2.19 -5.45
CA GLY A 49 25.51 3.45 -5.77
C GLY A 49 25.97 4.25 -4.54
N SER A 50 25.25 4.15 -3.44
CA SER A 50 25.65 4.80 -2.19
C SER A 50 26.97 4.24 -1.64
N PHE A 51 27.27 2.98 -1.87
CA PHE A 51 28.58 2.41 -1.52
C PHE A 51 29.71 3.05 -2.36
N GLU A 52 29.50 3.29 -3.66
CA GLU A 52 30.46 4.02 -4.47
C GLU A 52 30.70 5.43 -3.92
N VAL A 53 29.62 6.12 -3.58
CA VAL A 53 29.69 7.47 -2.98
C VAL A 53 30.41 7.42 -1.63
N ALA A 54 30.02 6.53 -0.72
CA ALA A 54 30.64 6.39 0.59
C ALA A 54 32.12 6.01 0.50
N SER A 55 32.48 5.22 -0.51
CA SER A 55 33.87 4.88 -0.76
C SER A 55 34.69 6.08 -1.22
N GLY A 56 34.17 6.88 -2.15
CA GLY A 56 34.86 8.07 -2.68
C GLY A 56 34.94 9.22 -1.68
N VAL A 57 33.89 9.41 -0.87
CA VAL A 57 33.79 10.57 0.04
C VAL A 57 34.22 10.25 1.46
N ALA A 58 33.76 9.12 2.03
CA ALA A 58 34.02 8.72 3.41
C ALA A 58 35.08 7.62 3.53
N GLY A 59 35.66 7.18 2.42
CA GLY A 59 36.70 6.14 2.37
C GLY A 59 36.18 4.77 2.76
N ALA A 60 34.91 4.46 2.60
CA ALA A 60 34.35 3.14 2.89
C ALA A 60 35.01 2.08 1.98
N ASP A 61 35.42 0.95 2.57
CA ASP A 61 36.01 -0.18 1.84
C ASP A 61 35.08 -1.40 1.79
N THR A 62 34.05 -1.41 2.61
CA THR A 62 33.12 -2.53 2.74
C THR A 62 31.67 -2.00 2.81
N CYS A 63 30.78 -2.61 2.04
CA CYS A 63 29.33 -2.42 2.17
C CYS A 63 28.71 -3.60 2.94
N LEU A 64 27.90 -3.29 3.93
CA LEU A 64 26.96 -4.23 4.54
C LEU A 64 25.55 -3.84 4.12
N TYR A 65 24.94 -4.62 3.23
CA TYR A 65 23.60 -4.39 2.70
C TYR A 65 22.60 -5.29 3.42
N LEU A 66 21.64 -4.70 4.10
CA LEU A 66 20.65 -5.42 4.91
C LEU A 66 19.26 -5.36 4.30
N THR A 67 18.56 -6.48 4.36
CA THR A 67 17.18 -6.65 3.88
C THR A 67 16.32 -7.34 4.94
N PRO A 68 14.99 -7.16 4.92
CA PRO A 68 14.10 -7.82 5.88
C PRO A 68 13.86 -9.31 5.59
N THR A 69 14.04 -9.77 4.34
CA THR A 69 13.72 -11.16 3.95
C THR A 69 14.84 -11.80 3.13
N ASP A 70 14.90 -13.13 3.14
CA ASP A 70 15.88 -13.89 2.35
C ASP A 70 15.64 -13.77 0.84
N VAL A 71 14.38 -13.57 0.42
CA VAL A 71 14.05 -13.34 -0.99
C VAL A 71 14.68 -12.03 -1.48
N LEU A 72 14.49 -10.94 -0.73
CA LEU A 72 15.11 -9.64 -1.04
C LEU A 72 16.62 -9.71 -0.98
N ARG A 73 17.19 -10.44 -0.01
CA ARG A 73 18.63 -10.69 0.13
C ARG A 73 19.20 -11.30 -1.15
N THR A 74 18.56 -12.35 -1.66
CA THR A 74 18.95 -13.02 -2.90
C THR A 74 18.78 -12.11 -4.12
N GLN A 75 17.69 -11.33 -4.18
CA GLN A 75 17.47 -10.37 -5.27
C GLN A 75 18.55 -9.27 -5.30
N VAL A 76 18.89 -8.69 -4.16
CA VAL A 76 19.97 -7.71 -4.06
C VAL A 76 21.28 -8.32 -4.53
N TYR A 77 21.65 -9.49 -4.00
CA TYR A 77 22.87 -10.18 -4.39
C TYR A 77 22.98 -10.40 -5.89
N ASN A 78 21.89 -10.87 -6.53
CA ASN A 78 21.85 -11.09 -7.98
C ASN A 78 21.79 -9.78 -8.78
N GLY A 79 21.32 -8.70 -8.18
CA GLY A 79 21.13 -7.39 -8.83
C GLY A 79 22.36 -6.47 -8.81
N VAL A 80 23.39 -6.79 -8.03
CA VAL A 80 24.54 -5.91 -7.81
C VAL A 80 25.26 -5.54 -9.12
N GLU A 81 25.61 -6.52 -9.96
CA GLU A 81 26.33 -6.27 -11.23
C GLU A 81 25.50 -5.39 -12.17
N LYS A 82 24.21 -5.65 -12.25
CA LYS A 82 23.30 -4.82 -13.07
C LYS A 82 23.25 -3.39 -12.53
N ALA A 83 23.20 -3.21 -11.21
CA ALA A 83 23.22 -1.89 -10.59
C ALA A 83 24.53 -1.16 -10.87
N MET A 84 25.68 -1.84 -10.78
CA MET A 84 26.99 -1.28 -11.13
C MET A 84 27.06 -0.83 -12.58
N GLY A 85 26.49 -1.62 -13.52
CA GLY A 85 26.40 -1.24 -14.92
C GLY A 85 25.56 0.02 -15.14
N VAL A 86 24.46 0.21 -14.39
CA VAL A 86 23.62 1.44 -14.44
C VAL A 86 24.39 2.65 -13.89
N ILE A 87 25.17 2.45 -12.83
CA ILE A 87 25.95 3.51 -12.18
C ILE A 87 27.18 3.90 -13.04
N GLY A 88 27.62 2.99 -13.91
CA GLY A 88 28.83 3.18 -14.72
C GLY A 88 30.12 3.07 -13.90
N SER A 89 30.11 2.31 -12.78
CA SER A 89 31.27 2.11 -11.94
C SER A 89 32.14 0.96 -12.43
N GLY A 90 33.45 1.20 -12.54
CA GLY A 90 34.47 0.18 -12.82
C GLY A 90 35.06 -0.48 -11.56
N ARG A 91 34.55 -0.18 -10.37
CA ARG A 91 35.07 -0.75 -9.12
C ARG A 91 34.82 -2.25 -9.07
N PRO A 92 35.82 -3.06 -8.71
CA PRO A 92 35.63 -4.48 -8.51
C PRO A 92 34.80 -4.73 -7.23
N ILE A 93 33.63 -5.33 -7.40
CA ILE A 93 32.78 -5.78 -6.29
C ILE A 93 32.94 -7.29 -6.11
N ARG A 94 33.32 -7.67 -4.89
CA ARG A 94 33.36 -9.05 -4.45
C ARG A 94 32.22 -9.28 -3.47
N LYS A 95 31.09 -9.70 -4.02
CA LYS A 95 29.84 -9.88 -3.26
C LYS A 95 29.79 -11.26 -2.58
N ILE A 96 29.15 -11.30 -1.43
CA ILE A 96 28.89 -12.55 -0.68
C ILE A 96 27.53 -12.45 0.02
N LEU A 97 26.81 -13.59 0.04
CA LEU A 97 25.67 -13.77 0.94
C LEU A 97 26.21 -14.18 2.31
N ALA A 98 25.88 -13.43 3.34
CA ALA A 98 26.29 -13.74 4.69
C ALA A 98 25.43 -14.89 5.25
N GLU A 99 26.12 -15.87 5.83
CA GLU A 99 25.50 -16.93 6.63
C GLU A 99 26.14 -16.90 8.03
N ASN A 100 25.29 -16.91 9.07
CA ASN A 100 25.79 -16.81 10.45
C ASN A 100 26.82 -17.89 10.79
N ALA A 101 26.67 -19.09 10.21
CA ALA A 101 27.62 -20.18 10.40
C ALA A 101 29.02 -19.89 9.82
N SER A 102 29.12 -19.05 8.79
CA SER A 102 30.36 -18.80 8.03
C SER A 102 30.94 -17.37 8.21
N LEU A 103 30.41 -16.56 9.13
CA LEU A 103 30.84 -15.16 9.31
C LEU A 103 32.34 -15.00 9.55
N ASP A 104 32.98 -15.90 10.32
CA ASP A 104 34.39 -15.83 10.58
C ASP A 104 35.23 -16.08 9.31
N ARG A 105 34.72 -16.92 8.37
CA ARG A 105 35.35 -17.12 7.05
C ARG A 105 35.20 -15.89 6.18
N ILE A 106 34.04 -15.19 6.22
CA ILE A 106 33.84 -13.94 5.49
C ILE A 106 34.85 -12.89 5.95
N GLY A 107 35.17 -12.83 7.25
CA GLY A 107 36.19 -11.95 7.80
C GLY A 107 37.57 -12.13 7.17
N ALA A 108 37.91 -13.36 6.76
CA ALA A 108 39.18 -13.70 6.11
C ALA A 108 39.15 -13.53 4.57
N THR A 109 38.00 -13.24 3.96
CA THR A 109 37.87 -13.05 2.49
C THR A 109 38.14 -11.61 2.09
N ALA A 110 38.43 -11.42 0.81
CA ALA A 110 38.49 -10.09 0.20
C ALA A 110 37.10 -9.54 -0.18
N ALA A 111 35.99 -10.10 0.35
CA ALA A 111 34.65 -9.63 0.10
C ALA A 111 34.45 -8.20 0.60
N ASN A 112 33.96 -7.32 -0.28
CA ASN A 112 33.71 -5.92 0.01
C ASN A 112 32.24 -5.53 -0.13
N PHE A 113 31.37 -6.47 -0.51
CA PHE A 113 29.92 -6.26 -0.58
C PHE A 113 29.21 -7.47 0.06
N ILE A 114 28.72 -7.27 1.28
CA ILE A 114 28.14 -8.33 2.11
C ILE A 114 26.66 -8.10 2.20
N VAL A 115 25.86 -9.08 1.77
CA VAL A 115 24.39 -9.01 1.84
C VAL A 115 23.91 -9.94 2.95
N ALA A 116 23.13 -9.39 3.88
CA ALA A 116 22.58 -10.12 5.04
C ALA A 116 21.11 -9.71 5.29
N SER A 117 20.44 -10.43 6.17
CA SER A 117 19.14 -10.00 6.67
C SER A 117 19.24 -9.34 8.04
N TYR A 118 18.22 -8.52 8.39
CA TYR A 118 18.12 -7.94 9.74
C TYR A 118 18.08 -9.01 10.83
N GLN A 119 17.37 -10.12 10.57
CA GLN A 119 17.28 -11.25 11.48
C GLN A 119 18.65 -11.89 11.75
N GLN A 120 19.47 -12.06 10.71
CA GLN A 120 20.81 -12.61 10.84
C GLN A 120 21.70 -11.74 11.73
N VAL A 121 21.63 -10.41 11.54
CA VAL A 121 22.39 -9.47 12.38
C VAL A 121 21.86 -9.47 13.82
N ALA A 122 20.55 -9.48 14.01
CA ALA A 122 19.94 -9.52 15.34
C ALA A 122 20.24 -10.81 16.10
N ALA A 123 20.35 -11.94 15.40
CA ALA A 123 20.71 -13.23 15.98
C ALA A 123 22.19 -13.34 16.39
N ALA A 124 23.08 -12.57 15.76
CA ALA A 124 24.52 -12.65 16.00
C ALA A 124 25.23 -11.27 16.02
N PRO A 125 24.76 -10.28 16.79
CA PRO A 125 25.21 -8.89 16.67
C PRO A 125 26.68 -8.70 16.97
N GLN A 126 27.25 -9.46 17.96
CA GLN A 126 28.67 -9.37 18.30
C GLN A 126 29.56 -9.91 17.17
N ARG A 127 29.11 -10.93 16.45
CA ARG A 127 29.86 -11.49 15.30
C ARG A 127 29.89 -10.53 14.13
N TYR A 128 28.75 -9.85 13.84
CA TYR A 128 28.74 -8.79 12.85
C TYR A 128 29.57 -7.57 13.27
N ALA A 129 29.53 -7.18 14.54
CA ALA A 129 30.40 -6.13 15.05
C ALA A 129 31.89 -6.49 14.88
N LYS A 130 32.28 -7.75 15.15
CA LYS A 130 33.63 -8.28 14.90
C LYS A 130 33.96 -8.23 13.40
N LEU A 131 33.05 -8.62 12.52
CA LEU A 131 33.21 -8.54 11.05
C LEU A 131 33.46 -7.10 10.58
N CYS A 132 32.78 -6.13 11.17
CA CYS A 132 32.92 -4.70 10.86
C CYS A 132 34.21 -4.10 11.46
N LYS A 133 34.76 -4.69 12.53
CA LYS A 133 35.94 -4.17 13.21
C LYS A 133 37.15 -4.21 12.26
N GLY A 134 37.84 -3.09 12.11
CA GLY A 134 39.00 -2.95 11.21
C GLY A 134 38.61 -2.70 9.73
N ARG A 135 37.34 -2.61 9.41
CA ARG A 135 36.79 -2.21 8.10
C ARG A 135 36.12 -0.85 8.22
N ARG A 136 36.11 -0.08 7.13
CA ARG A 136 35.35 1.17 7.03
C ARG A 136 34.03 0.85 6.34
N VAL A 137 33.03 0.45 7.15
CA VAL A 137 31.77 -0.09 6.68
C VAL A 137 30.80 1.01 6.33
N HIS A 138 30.26 0.94 5.11
CA HIS A 138 29.01 1.61 4.71
C HIS A 138 27.85 0.64 4.91
N LEU A 139 26.84 1.05 5.68
CA LEU A 139 25.64 0.28 5.97
C LEU A 139 24.51 0.74 5.05
N VAL A 140 23.86 -0.19 4.36
CA VAL A 140 22.63 0.07 3.60
C VAL A 140 21.50 -0.73 4.24
N CYS A 141 20.42 -0.05 4.62
CA CYS A 141 19.23 -0.65 5.21
C CYS A 141 18.07 -0.55 4.22
N ASP A 142 17.76 -1.62 3.51
CA ASP A 142 16.62 -1.67 2.56
C ASP A 142 15.33 -2.01 3.29
N GLU A 143 14.20 -1.45 2.84
CA GLU A 143 12.91 -1.47 3.52
C GLU A 143 13.03 -1.03 4.99
N ALA A 144 13.69 0.11 5.18
CA ALA A 144 14.09 0.62 6.51
C ALA A 144 12.91 0.87 7.46
N HIS A 145 11.65 0.93 6.97
CA HIS A 145 10.46 1.04 7.81
C HIS A 145 10.31 -0.12 8.82
N HIS A 146 11.05 -1.23 8.65
CA HIS A 146 11.14 -2.28 9.65
C HIS A 146 12.02 -1.92 10.87
N LEU A 147 12.77 -0.82 10.81
CA LEU A 147 13.73 -0.42 11.85
C LEU A 147 13.13 0.61 12.83
N GLY A 148 12.12 0.23 13.60
CA GLY A 148 11.67 1.08 14.71
C GLY A 148 12.75 1.22 15.78
N GLU A 149 12.90 2.42 16.37
CA GLU A 149 13.95 2.73 17.37
C GLU A 149 13.95 1.78 18.57
N ARG A 150 12.76 1.35 19.00
CA ARG A 150 12.57 0.42 20.12
C ARG A 150 12.78 -1.03 19.73
N GLY A 151 12.85 -1.32 18.41
CA GLY A 151 12.93 -2.65 17.86
C GLY A 151 14.25 -3.36 18.13
N GLN A 152 14.22 -4.70 18.16
CA GLN A 152 15.42 -5.52 18.36
C GLN A 152 16.45 -5.33 17.24
N TRP A 153 16.00 -5.11 16.01
CA TRP A 153 16.87 -4.92 14.86
C TRP A 153 17.64 -3.60 14.97
N ALA A 154 16.97 -2.48 15.31
CA ALA A 154 17.64 -1.21 15.53
C ALA A 154 18.69 -1.29 16.66
N LYS A 155 18.34 -1.95 17.77
CA LYS A 155 19.27 -2.21 18.88
C LYS A 155 20.47 -3.07 18.47
N ALA A 156 20.31 -4.02 17.56
CA ALA A 156 21.42 -4.82 17.04
C ALA A 156 22.33 -3.97 16.12
N LEU A 157 21.73 -3.16 15.25
CA LEU A 157 22.46 -2.30 14.30
C LEU A 157 23.24 -1.19 15.00
N SER A 158 22.73 -0.62 16.10
CA SER A 158 23.43 0.41 16.88
C SER A 158 24.77 -0.06 17.48
N ARG A 159 24.99 -1.38 17.54
CA ARG A 159 26.25 -1.98 18.02
C ARG A 159 27.32 -2.13 16.93
N LEU A 160 26.96 -1.90 15.67
CA LEU A 160 27.90 -2.07 14.56
C LEU A 160 28.77 -0.81 14.40
N PRO A 161 30.11 -0.94 14.35
CA PRO A 161 30.99 0.18 14.08
C PRO A 161 30.96 0.53 12.59
N VAL A 162 29.95 1.31 12.17
CA VAL A 162 29.77 1.73 10.77
C VAL A 162 30.24 3.16 10.55
N ARG A 163 30.72 3.46 9.36
CA ARG A 163 31.21 4.78 8.96
C ARG A 163 30.10 5.70 8.46
N SER A 164 29.15 5.11 7.74
CA SER A 164 28.00 5.80 7.18
C SER A 164 26.83 4.84 6.98
N THR A 165 25.62 5.35 7.00
CA THR A 165 24.38 4.59 6.83
C THR A 165 23.51 5.24 5.77
N LEU A 166 22.93 4.45 4.86
CA LEU A 166 21.82 4.84 4.01
C LEU A 166 20.59 3.99 4.31
N LEU A 167 19.51 4.65 4.65
CA LEU A 167 18.21 4.05 4.85
C LEU A 167 17.39 4.19 3.56
N LEU A 168 16.76 3.12 3.09
CA LEU A 168 15.93 3.08 1.89
C LEU A 168 14.52 2.60 2.26
N SER A 169 13.50 3.33 1.87
CA SER A 169 12.11 2.92 2.04
C SER A 169 11.21 3.48 0.94
N ALA A 170 10.09 2.81 0.67
CA ALA A 170 8.99 3.38 -0.10
C ALA A 170 7.93 4.00 0.83
N THR A 171 7.89 3.54 2.07
CA THR A 171 6.91 3.89 3.10
C THR A 171 7.64 4.15 4.41
N PRO A 172 8.15 5.37 4.65
CA PRO A 172 9.05 5.64 5.79
C PRO A 172 8.34 5.72 7.14
N VAL A 173 7.02 5.71 7.15
CA VAL A 173 6.21 5.77 8.37
C VAL A 173 5.80 4.35 8.77
N ARG A 174 5.89 4.05 10.06
CA ARG A 174 5.50 2.76 10.63
C ARG A 174 4.06 2.81 11.14
N LEU A 175 3.36 1.66 11.09
CA LEU A 175 1.99 1.54 11.59
C LEU A 175 1.90 1.78 13.12
N ASP A 176 2.91 1.31 13.85
CA ASP A 176 3.03 1.48 15.30
C ASP A 176 3.51 2.88 15.71
N ARG A 177 3.75 3.77 14.74
CA ARG A 177 4.28 5.13 14.93
C ARG A 177 5.62 5.20 15.68
N ASP A 178 6.31 4.07 15.86
CA ASP A 178 7.67 4.05 16.42
C ASP A 178 8.61 4.78 15.43
N PRO A 179 9.39 5.78 15.87
CA PRO A 179 10.30 6.49 14.99
C PRO A 179 11.25 5.55 14.27
N LEU A 180 11.58 5.88 13.02
CA LEU A 180 12.51 5.11 12.21
C LEU A 180 13.94 5.37 12.70
N ALA A 181 14.62 4.32 13.15
CA ALA A 181 15.99 4.43 13.69
C ALA A 181 16.98 4.98 12.66
N GLY A 182 17.68 6.03 13.04
CA GLY A 182 18.71 6.68 12.20
C GLY A 182 18.16 7.63 11.15
N ALA A 183 16.85 7.86 11.07
CA ALA A 183 16.26 8.89 10.24
C ALA A 183 16.26 10.25 10.96
N ARG A 184 16.24 11.32 10.15
CA ARG A 184 16.12 12.70 10.66
C ARG A 184 14.64 13.06 10.78
N TYR A 185 14.30 13.78 11.86
CA TYR A 185 12.98 14.34 12.10
C TYR A 185 13.08 15.84 12.31
N VAL A 186 12.08 16.56 11.84
CA VAL A 186 11.88 18.00 12.08
C VAL A 186 10.50 18.22 12.69
N TYR A 187 10.38 19.20 13.55
CA TYR A 187 9.07 19.55 14.11
C TYR A 187 8.26 20.33 13.07
N ASP A 188 7.03 19.92 12.88
CA ASP A 188 6.06 20.58 12.00
C ASP A 188 4.97 21.22 12.88
N ASP A 189 4.83 22.54 12.78
CA ASP A 189 3.91 23.31 13.61
C ASP A 189 2.44 23.06 13.23
N GLU A 190 2.14 22.78 11.94
CA GLU A 190 0.77 22.53 11.47
C GLU A 190 0.28 21.15 11.92
N LEU A 191 1.15 20.16 11.89
CA LEU A 191 0.85 18.79 12.32
C LEU A 191 1.09 18.57 13.82
N GLU A 192 1.58 19.59 14.54
CA GLU A 192 1.92 19.53 15.97
C GLU A 192 2.74 18.29 16.35
N GLY A 193 3.77 17.97 15.54
CA GLY A 193 4.53 16.75 15.77
C GLY A 193 5.83 16.65 14.97
N GLN A 194 6.61 15.62 15.29
CA GLN A 194 7.84 15.31 14.58
C GLN A 194 7.51 14.66 13.23
N VAL A 195 8.01 15.25 12.15
CA VAL A 195 7.84 14.77 10.78
C VAL A 195 9.16 14.25 10.26
N ILE A 196 9.14 13.14 9.55
CA ILE A 196 10.33 12.58 8.93
C ILE A 196 10.83 13.51 7.83
N ASP A 197 12.15 13.77 7.83
CA ASP A 197 12.81 14.66 6.87
C ASP A 197 13.81 13.85 6.02
N PRO A 198 13.36 13.23 4.92
CA PRO A 198 14.24 12.44 4.07
C PRO A 198 15.17 13.33 3.25
N LEU A 199 16.39 12.86 3.02
CA LEU A 199 17.37 13.51 2.16
C LEU A 199 16.82 13.73 0.73
N VAL A 200 16.10 12.73 0.22
CA VAL A 200 15.38 12.77 -1.06
C VAL A 200 14.07 12.02 -0.92
N HIS A 201 13.01 12.62 -1.42
CA HIS A 201 11.70 12.00 -1.55
C HIS A 201 11.24 12.07 -3.01
N VAL A 202 11.19 10.92 -3.68
CA VAL A 202 10.59 10.78 -5.02
C VAL A 202 9.16 10.27 -4.84
N THR A 203 8.18 11.07 -5.25
CA THR A 203 6.76 10.67 -5.19
C THR A 203 6.40 9.73 -6.35
N MET A 204 5.29 9.00 -6.22
CA MET A 204 4.77 8.19 -7.33
C MET A 204 4.45 9.05 -8.55
N ARG A 205 3.89 10.24 -8.34
CA ARG A 205 3.60 11.21 -9.40
C ARG A 205 4.85 11.65 -10.16
N GLN A 206 5.96 11.89 -9.44
CA GLN A 206 7.24 12.17 -10.10
C GLN A 206 7.73 10.99 -10.93
N ALA A 207 7.66 9.76 -10.38
CA ALA A 207 8.04 8.55 -11.10
C ALA A 207 7.21 8.31 -12.37
N TRP A 208 5.91 8.65 -12.35
CA TRP A 208 5.05 8.61 -13.55
C TRP A 208 5.42 9.68 -14.58
N LYS A 209 5.73 10.90 -14.12
CA LYS A 209 6.18 11.99 -15.02
C LYS A 209 7.51 11.68 -15.71
N GLU A 210 8.42 10.99 -15.04
CA GLU A 210 9.68 10.53 -15.63
C GLU A 210 9.47 9.48 -16.72
N GLY A 211 8.35 8.77 -16.73
CA GLY A 211 7.97 7.77 -17.72
C GLY A 211 8.81 6.50 -17.71
N GLY A 212 8.26 5.39 -18.22
CA GLY A 212 8.98 4.10 -18.35
C GLY A 212 9.48 3.46 -17.06
N ILE A 213 8.97 3.89 -15.90
CA ILE A 213 9.40 3.45 -14.57
C ILE A 213 8.30 2.64 -13.90
N LEU A 214 7.10 3.21 -13.86
CA LEU A 214 5.91 2.60 -13.28
C LEU A 214 4.81 2.53 -14.34
N LYS A 215 3.95 1.52 -14.22
CA LYS A 215 2.70 1.49 -14.98
C LYS A 215 1.78 2.61 -14.51
N ARG A 216 0.96 3.12 -15.43
CA ARG A 216 -0.14 4.01 -15.07
C ARG A 216 -1.18 3.22 -14.26
N LEU A 217 -1.69 3.82 -13.21
CA LEU A 217 -2.73 3.21 -12.38
C LEU A 217 -4.10 3.51 -13.00
N ASN A 218 -4.90 2.47 -13.17
CA ASN A 218 -6.30 2.54 -13.53
C ASN A 218 -7.09 1.72 -12.51
N MET A 219 -7.86 2.39 -11.68
CA MET A 219 -8.55 1.75 -10.57
C MET A 219 -10.05 1.90 -10.71
N GLN A 220 -10.73 0.78 -10.46
CA GLN A 220 -12.17 0.71 -10.41
C GLN A 220 -12.59 0.20 -9.03
N MET A 221 -13.43 0.96 -8.37
CA MET A 221 -14.13 0.56 -7.15
C MET A 221 -15.56 0.20 -7.50
N LYS A 222 -15.96 -1.03 -7.19
CA LYS A 222 -17.35 -1.47 -7.26
C LYS A 222 -18.09 -1.02 -6.03
N ASP A 223 -19.15 -0.25 -6.23
CA ASP A 223 -20.09 0.11 -5.15
C ASP A 223 -21.13 -0.99 -4.99
N TYR A 224 -21.64 -1.13 -3.77
CA TYR A 224 -22.61 -2.15 -3.41
C TYR A 224 -23.55 -1.64 -2.32
N ALA A 225 -24.76 -2.16 -2.29
CA ALA A 225 -25.69 -2.04 -1.18
C ALA A 225 -25.77 -3.38 -0.45
N VAL A 226 -25.87 -3.33 0.87
CA VAL A 226 -25.92 -4.51 1.74
C VAL A 226 -27.16 -4.42 2.60
N GLU A 227 -27.96 -5.48 2.58
CA GLU A 227 -28.98 -5.71 3.59
C GLU A 227 -28.37 -6.56 4.72
N LEU A 228 -28.35 -6.01 5.92
CA LEU A 228 -27.73 -6.62 7.10
C LEU A 228 -28.76 -6.85 8.19
N ARG A 229 -28.78 -8.07 8.75
CA ARG A 229 -29.47 -8.35 10.02
C ARG A 229 -28.48 -8.16 11.15
N SER A 230 -28.79 -7.27 12.10
CA SER A 230 -27.97 -7.09 13.31
C SER A 230 -28.06 -8.29 14.23
N ALA A 231 -27.16 -8.36 15.21
CA ALA A 231 -27.19 -9.37 16.26
C ALA A 231 -28.51 -9.34 17.08
N GLU A 232 -29.19 -8.19 17.12
CA GLU A 232 -30.47 -7.97 17.79
C GLU A 232 -31.67 -8.34 16.90
N GLY A 233 -31.44 -8.76 15.64
CA GLY A 233 -32.46 -9.16 14.67
C GLY A 233 -33.07 -8.00 13.88
N GLU A 234 -32.56 -6.77 14.02
CA GLU A 234 -32.98 -5.63 13.20
C GLU A 234 -32.36 -5.72 11.80
N VAL A 235 -33.17 -5.46 10.77
CA VAL A 235 -32.72 -5.45 9.38
C VAL A 235 -32.55 -4.01 8.91
N TYR A 236 -31.39 -3.70 8.34
CA TYR A 236 -31.10 -2.37 7.77
C TYR A 236 -30.23 -2.49 6.52
N GLU A 237 -30.47 -1.58 5.60
CA GLU A 237 -29.75 -1.47 4.33
C GLU A 237 -28.74 -0.32 4.41
N PHE A 238 -27.56 -0.52 3.85
CA PHE A 238 -26.53 0.52 3.72
C PHE A 238 -25.70 0.30 2.46
N THR A 239 -25.15 1.41 1.93
CA THR A 239 -24.19 1.36 0.82
C THR A 239 -22.75 1.30 1.34
N ALA A 240 -21.81 0.94 0.48
CA ALA A 240 -20.40 0.92 0.82
C ALA A 240 -19.87 2.26 1.37
N SER A 241 -20.39 3.38 0.88
CA SER A 241 -20.04 4.72 1.38
C SER A 241 -20.49 4.96 2.81
N GLN A 242 -21.60 4.34 3.23
CA GLN A 242 -22.13 4.43 4.60
C GLN A 242 -21.46 3.47 5.57
N MET A 243 -20.66 2.52 5.08
CA MET A 243 -19.94 1.56 5.95
C MET A 243 -19.08 2.26 7.00
N ALA A 244 -18.50 3.42 6.69
CA ALA A 244 -17.72 4.18 7.66
C ALA A 244 -18.54 4.73 8.84
N GLU A 245 -19.88 4.78 8.73
CA GLU A 245 -20.78 5.21 9.78
C GLU A 245 -21.13 4.08 10.76
N LEU A 246 -20.87 2.81 10.38
CA LEU A 246 -21.07 1.66 11.25
C LEU A 246 -20.04 1.63 12.38
N PRO A 247 -20.34 1.01 13.54
CA PRO A 247 -19.36 0.68 14.56
C PRO A 247 -18.21 -0.15 13.98
N ASP A 248 -17.01 -0.01 14.53
CA ASP A 248 -15.82 -0.72 14.04
C ASP A 248 -15.98 -2.25 14.06
N PHE A 249 -16.74 -2.78 15.00
CA PHE A 249 -17.06 -4.21 15.05
C PHE A 249 -17.93 -4.65 13.88
N ASP A 250 -19.02 -3.92 13.60
CA ASP A 250 -19.92 -4.23 12.48
C ASP A 250 -19.22 -4.07 11.14
N GLN A 251 -18.39 -3.03 10.97
CA GLN A 251 -17.56 -2.88 9.78
C GLN A 251 -16.65 -4.08 9.53
N ARG A 252 -16.06 -4.67 10.58
CA ARG A 252 -15.23 -5.88 10.46
C ARG A 252 -16.06 -7.08 10.06
N CYS A 253 -17.20 -7.30 10.73
CA CYS A 253 -18.12 -8.41 10.41
C CYS A 253 -18.59 -8.33 8.95
N VAL A 254 -19.01 -7.15 8.49
CA VAL A 254 -19.44 -6.93 7.11
C VAL A 254 -18.32 -7.24 6.13
N ARG A 255 -17.11 -6.69 6.34
CA ARG A 255 -15.97 -6.97 5.48
C ARG A 255 -15.58 -8.45 5.45
N GLN A 256 -15.71 -9.14 6.58
CA GLN A 256 -15.46 -10.58 6.64
C GLN A 256 -16.46 -11.38 5.82
N GLN A 257 -17.74 -11.06 5.90
CA GLN A 257 -18.78 -11.77 5.16
C GLN A 257 -18.80 -11.43 3.67
N LEU A 258 -18.65 -10.15 3.31
CA LEU A 258 -18.64 -9.70 1.91
C LEU A 258 -17.63 -10.47 1.06
N ARG A 259 -16.43 -10.74 1.57
CA ARG A 259 -15.40 -11.46 0.79
C ARG A 259 -15.75 -12.91 0.46
N TRP A 260 -16.72 -13.49 1.17
CA TRP A 260 -17.25 -14.83 0.91
C TRP A 260 -18.56 -14.83 0.15
N ASN A 261 -19.23 -13.67 0.06
CA ASN A 261 -20.50 -13.52 -0.63
C ASN A 261 -20.29 -13.56 -2.14
N GLU A 262 -20.97 -14.49 -2.83
CA GLU A 262 -20.81 -14.68 -4.27
C GLU A 262 -21.29 -13.46 -5.06
N ASP A 263 -22.35 -12.76 -4.64
CA ASP A 263 -22.92 -11.60 -5.33
C ASP A 263 -21.97 -10.39 -5.27
N TYR A 264 -21.18 -10.28 -4.20
CA TYR A 264 -20.11 -9.29 -4.10
C TYR A 264 -18.85 -9.67 -4.89
N VAL A 265 -18.43 -10.94 -4.84
CA VAL A 265 -17.17 -11.40 -5.43
C VAL A 265 -17.28 -11.57 -6.94
N GLN A 266 -18.42 -12.06 -7.45
CA GLN A 266 -18.61 -12.40 -8.86
C GLN A 266 -18.42 -11.22 -9.81
N PRO A 267 -18.99 -10.02 -9.58
CA PRO A 267 -18.76 -8.86 -10.44
C PRO A 267 -17.29 -8.46 -10.51
N LEU A 268 -16.59 -8.46 -9.37
CA LEU A 268 -15.17 -8.13 -9.30
C LEU A 268 -14.29 -9.14 -10.05
N VAL A 269 -14.55 -10.44 -9.87
CA VAL A 269 -13.83 -11.51 -10.58
C VAL A 269 -14.12 -11.45 -12.07
N ARG A 270 -15.35 -11.17 -12.48
CA ARG A 270 -15.74 -11.01 -13.89
C ARG A 270 -14.96 -9.89 -14.57
N GLU A 271 -14.95 -8.70 -13.99
CA GLU A 271 -14.24 -7.55 -14.56
C GLU A 271 -12.73 -7.77 -14.61
N PHE A 272 -12.15 -8.36 -13.56
CA PHE A 272 -10.76 -8.78 -13.54
C PHE A 272 -10.45 -9.75 -14.69
N ALA A 273 -11.22 -10.83 -14.83
CA ALA A 273 -10.99 -11.87 -15.82
C ALA A 273 -11.13 -11.34 -17.24
N LEU A 274 -12.20 -10.59 -17.53
CA LEU A 274 -12.42 -9.96 -18.84
C LEU A 274 -11.30 -8.99 -19.21
N THR A 275 -10.84 -8.19 -18.26
CA THR A 275 -9.74 -7.25 -18.46
C THR A 275 -8.44 -7.99 -18.76
N LEU A 276 -8.11 -9.04 -18.02
CA LEU A 276 -6.93 -9.85 -18.26
C LEU A 276 -6.97 -10.54 -19.64
N GLN A 277 -8.11 -11.11 -20.01
CA GLN A 277 -8.30 -11.73 -21.31
C GLN A 277 -8.12 -10.73 -22.47
N ARG A 278 -8.75 -9.54 -22.38
CA ARG A 278 -8.61 -8.49 -23.40
C ARG A 278 -7.17 -8.01 -23.53
N LYS A 279 -6.45 -7.83 -22.43
CA LYS A 279 -5.04 -7.46 -22.45
C LYS A 279 -4.19 -8.54 -23.14
N ASN A 280 -4.42 -9.81 -22.86
CA ASN A 280 -3.70 -10.90 -23.50
C ASN A 280 -4.11 -11.13 -24.97
N GLN A 281 -5.29 -10.67 -25.41
CA GLN A 281 -5.62 -10.61 -26.85
C GLN A 281 -4.76 -9.59 -27.59
N LEU A 282 -4.42 -8.45 -26.94
CA LEU A 282 -3.59 -7.39 -27.51
C LEU A 282 -2.09 -7.73 -27.47
N ALA A 283 -1.62 -8.37 -26.39
CA ALA A 283 -0.23 -8.77 -26.21
C ALA A 283 -0.15 -10.14 -25.52
N PRO A 284 -0.21 -11.24 -26.28
CA PRO A 284 -0.28 -12.59 -25.73
C PRO A 284 0.88 -12.92 -24.79
N GLY A 285 0.57 -13.44 -23.60
CA GLY A 285 1.54 -13.84 -22.58
C GLY A 285 2.29 -12.71 -21.88
N GLN A 286 1.95 -11.44 -22.18
CA GLN A 286 2.60 -10.28 -21.55
C GLN A 286 1.83 -9.74 -20.36
N HIS A 287 0.67 -10.32 -20.05
CA HIS A 287 -0.19 -9.85 -18.97
C HIS A 287 -0.59 -11.01 -18.05
N GLN A 288 -0.41 -10.81 -16.76
CA GLN A 288 -0.81 -11.73 -15.70
C GLN A 288 -1.64 -10.99 -14.65
N GLY A 289 -2.42 -11.76 -13.90
CA GLY A 289 -3.27 -11.26 -12.82
C GLY A 289 -2.70 -11.63 -11.44
N LEU A 290 -2.93 -10.77 -10.47
CA LEU A 290 -2.59 -10.98 -9.07
C LEU A 290 -3.83 -10.75 -8.20
N VAL A 291 -4.15 -11.72 -7.35
CA VAL A 291 -5.30 -11.67 -6.44
C VAL A 291 -4.80 -11.73 -5.00
N PHE A 292 -5.20 -10.77 -4.19
CA PHE A 292 -4.93 -10.75 -2.76
C PHE A 292 -6.12 -11.35 -2.01
N ALA A 293 -5.90 -12.46 -1.34
CA ALA A 293 -6.88 -13.15 -0.50
C ALA A 293 -6.59 -12.92 0.98
N ALA A 294 -7.64 -12.91 1.81
CA ALA A 294 -7.52 -12.63 3.23
C ALA A 294 -6.86 -13.77 4.02
N THR A 295 -7.31 -15.01 3.78
CA THR A 295 -6.86 -16.22 4.47
C THR A 295 -6.55 -17.34 3.49
N THR A 296 -5.93 -18.42 3.96
CA THR A 296 -5.67 -19.62 3.16
C THR A 296 -6.96 -20.25 2.65
N GLY A 297 -7.97 -20.37 3.53
CA GLY A 297 -9.31 -20.84 3.14
C GLY A 297 -9.96 -19.97 2.07
N HIS A 298 -9.84 -18.64 2.20
CA HIS A 298 -10.35 -17.69 1.21
C HIS A 298 -9.60 -17.81 -0.13
N ALA A 299 -8.27 -17.98 -0.13
CA ALA A 299 -7.51 -18.21 -1.36
C ALA A 299 -7.96 -19.47 -2.11
N ASN A 300 -8.18 -20.56 -1.37
CA ASN A 300 -8.70 -21.81 -1.92
C ASN A 300 -10.15 -21.68 -2.42
N HIS A 301 -10.98 -20.88 -1.75
CA HIS A 301 -12.33 -20.53 -2.20
C HIS A 301 -12.27 -19.75 -3.52
N LEU A 302 -11.50 -18.69 -3.60
CA LEU A 302 -11.33 -17.88 -4.82
C LEU A 302 -10.79 -18.73 -5.98
N HIS A 303 -9.88 -19.67 -5.74
CA HIS A 303 -9.41 -20.60 -6.76
C HIS A 303 -10.56 -21.43 -7.35
N ARG A 304 -11.47 -21.93 -6.51
CA ARG A 304 -12.68 -22.63 -6.97
C ARG A 304 -13.64 -21.73 -7.73
N VAL A 305 -13.80 -20.48 -7.28
CA VAL A 305 -14.60 -19.44 -7.93
C VAL A 305 -14.08 -19.19 -9.35
N PHE A 306 -12.78 -18.93 -9.50
CA PHE A 306 -12.16 -18.77 -10.83
C PHE A 306 -12.33 -20.02 -11.71
N GLY A 307 -12.12 -21.21 -11.16
CA GLY A 307 -12.29 -22.47 -11.88
C GLY A 307 -13.72 -22.69 -12.36
N ARG A 308 -14.73 -22.23 -11.59
CA ARG A 308 -16.16 -22.35 -11.95
C ARG A 308 -16.56 -21.34 -13.04
N TRP A 309 -16.17 -20.07 -12.87
CA TRP A 309 -16.67 -18.98 -13.72
C TRP A 309 -15.76 -18.63 -14.89
N HIS A 310 -14.46 -18.85 -14.74
CA HIS A 310 -13.44 -18.52 -15.74
C HIS A 310 -12.44 -19.67 -15.95
N PRO A 311 -12.89 -20.88 -16.37
CA PRO A 311 -12.06 -22.08 -16.47
C PRO A 311 -10.94 -21.97 -17.50
N SER A 312 -10.99 -20.98 -18.40
CA SER A 312 -9.91 -20.71 -19.36
C SER A 312 -8.68 -20.04 -18.73
N LEU A 313 -8.79 -19.47 -17.51
CA LEU A 313 -7.69 -18.87 -16.80
C LEU A 313 -6.98 -19.91 -15.93
N ARG A 314 -5.69 -20.08 -16.15
CA ARG A 314 -4.84 -20.99 -15.36
C ARG A 314 -4.46 -20.29 -14.05
N CYS A 315 -5.15 -20.63 -12.98
CA CYS A 315 -4.96 -20.05 -11.66
C CYS A 315 -4.07 -20.93 -10.78
N VAL A 316 -3.25 -20.31 -9.95
CA VAL A 316 -2.44 -20.99 -8.93
C VAL A 316 -2.54 -20.25 -7.58
N VAL A 317 -2.53 -21.03 -6.49
CA VAL A 317 -2.60 -20.52 -5.12
C VAL A 317 -1.24 -20.66 -4.44
N VAL A 318 -0.82 -19.62 -3.72
CA VAL A 318 0.35 -19.64 -2.83
C VAL A 318 0.00 -19.03 -1.47
N HIS A 319 0.31 -19.72 -0.39
CA HIS A 319 0.09 -19.29 0.98
C HIS A 319 1.01 -20.01 1.98
N SER A 320 1.04 -19.54 3.24
CA SER A 320 1.90 -20.12 4.30
C SER A 320 1.26 -21.28 5.06
N GLY A 321 0.01 -21.69 4.72
CA GLY A 321 -0.67 -22.79 5.41
C GLY A 321 0.06 -24.13 5.20
N GLU A 322 -0.19 -25.08 6.09
CA GLU A 322 0.46 -26.40 6.10
C GLU A 322 0.18 -27.24 4.86
N GLU A 323 -0.90 -26.95 4.13
CA GLU A 323 -1.31 -27.67 2.92
C GLU A 323 -0.33 -27.55 1.74
N ILE A 324 0.48 -26.46 1.70
CA ILE A 324 1.44 -26.21 0.63
C ILE A 324 2.83 -26.02 1.23
N SER A 325 3.74 -26.92 0.95
CA SER A 325 5.13 -26.80 1.43
C SER A 325 5.84 -25.54 0.90
N ALA A 326 6.87 -25.10 1.60
CA ALA A 326 7.69 -23.97 1.15
C ALA A 326 8.27 -24.20 -0.26
N ALA A 327 8.79 -25.40 -0.52
CA ALA A 327 9.35 -25.77 -1.81
C ALA A 327 8.30 -25.76 -2.93
N GLU A 328 7.07 -26.20 -2.63
CA GLU A 328 5.96 -26.17 -3.60
C GLU A 328 5.51 -24.71 -3.87
N ASN A 329 5.48 -23.84 -2.85
CA ASN A 329 5.22 -22.42 -3.06
C ASN A 329 6.28 -21.77 -3.96
N GLU A 330 7.56 -22.06 -3.74
CA GLU A 330 8.65 -21.56 -4.58
C GLU A 330 8.51 -22.04 -6.03
N ARG A 331 8.17 -23.31 -6.22
CA ARG A 331 7.91 -23.88 -7.56
C ARG A 331 6.75 -23.18 -8.24
N ARG A 332 5.61 -22.99 -7.55
CA ARG A 332 4.43 -22.30 -8.09
C ARG A 332 4.72 -20.85 -8.46
N MET A 333 5.49 -20.16 -7.63
CA MET A 333 5.95 -18.81 -7.93
C MET A 333 6.86 -18.77 -9.17
N ALA A 334 7.82 -19.69 -9.28
CA ALA A 334 8.67 -19.82 -10.46
C ALA A 334 7.87 -20.13 -11.73
N ASP A 335 6.88 -21.02 -11.63
CA ASP A 335 5.99 -21.37 -12.73
C ASP A 335 5.10 -20.17 -13.15
N PHE A 336 4.64 -19.36 -12.20
CA PHE A 336 3.93 -18.13 -12.50
C PHE A 336 4.85 -17.13 -13.23
N HIS A 337 6.06 -16.91 -12.76
CA HIS A 337 7.04 -16.04 -13.43
C HIS A 337 7.39 -16.55 -14.84
N ALA A 338 7.38 -17.84 -15.07
CA ALA A 338 7.58 -18.48 -16.39
C ALA A 338 6.36 -18.40 -17.32
N GLY A 339 5.25 -17.77 -16.89
CA GLY A 339 4.02 -17.64 -17.67
C GLY A 339 3.19 -18.93 -17.79
N ARG A 340 3.44 -19.94 -16.93
CA ARG A 340 2.66 -21.19 -16.91
C ARG A 340 1.27 -20.98 -16.31
N TYR A 341 1.09 -19.95 -15.51
CA TYR A 341 -0.17 -19.54 -14.92
C TYR A 341 -0.51 -18.10 -15.32
N ASP A 342 -1.80 -17.85 -15.50
CA ASP A 342 -2.33 -16.55 -15.87
C ASP A 342 -2.65 -15.70 -14.64
N VAL A 343 -3.03 -16.36 -13.53
CA VAL A 343 -3.45 -15.71 -12.29
C VAL A 343 -2.75 -16.34 -11.08
N LEU A 344 -2.17 -15.50 -10.24
CA LEU A 344 -1.64 -15.87 -8.92
C LEU A 344 -2.60 -15.38 -7.84
N ILE A 345 -3.15 -16.31 -7.04
CA ILE A 345 -3.94 -16.01 -5.85
C ILE A 345 -3.05 -16.22 -4.64
N GLN A 346 -2.92 -15.22 -3.78
CA GLN A 346 -1.94 -15.29 -2.71
C GLN A 346 -2.46 -14.72 -1.38
N VAL A 347 -1.89 -15.25 -0.27
CA VAL A 347 -2.05 -14.72 1.08
C VAL A 347 -0.66 -14.38 1.62
N LYS A 348 -0.42 -13.10 1.89
CA LYS A 348 0.83 -12.55 2.51
C LYS A 348 2.17 -12.95 1.84
N LYS A 349 2.22 -13.91 0.90
CA LYS A 349 3.48 -14.45 0.29
C LYS A 349 4.11 -13.53 -0.76
N ALA A 350 3.31 -12.82 -1.56
CA ALA A 350 3.83 -11.85 -2.53
C ALA A 350 4.01 -10.44 -1.91
N SER A 351 4.16 -10.35 -0.58
CA SER A 351 4.28 -9.07 0.12
C SER A 351 5.67 -8.45 -0.04
N GLU A 352 6.75 -9.24 -0.01
CA GLU A 352 8.11 -8.70 -0.17
C GLU A 352 8.93 -9.55 -1.15
N GLY A 353 9.71 -8.86 -2.00
CA GLY A 353 10.58 -9.54 -2.97
C GLY A 353 9.92 -10.06 -4.24
N PHE A 354 8.59 -9.95 -4.40
CA PHE A 354 7.91 -10.37 -5.62
C PHE A 354 8.14 -9.38 -6.77
N ASP A 355 8.75 -9.82 -7.87
CA ASP A 355 9.06 -9.01 -9.05
C ASP A 355 8.47 -9.65 -10.31
N ALA A 356 7.27 -9.24 -10.69
CA ALA A 356 6.60 -9.70 -11.90
C ALA A 356 6.09 -8.51 -12.74
N PRO A 357 6.90 -7.97 -13.67
CA PRO A 357 6.48 -6.89 -14.55
C PRO A 357 5.29 -7.23 -15.44
N THR A 358 5.01 -8.51 -15.65
CA THR A 358 3.84 -9.02 -16.39
C THR A 358 2.52 -8.84 -15.63
N VAL A 359 2.54 -8.69 -14.30
CA VAL A 359 1.32 -8.39 -13.52
C VAL A 359 0.77 -7.04 -13.95
N SER A 360 -0.43 -7.03 -14.51
CA SER A 360 -1.10 -5.84 -15.05
C SER A 360 -2.57 -5.75 -14.69
N VAL A 361 -3.10 -6.75 -14.00
CA VAL A 361 -4.45 -6.75 -13.44
C VAL A 361 -4.36 -7.23 -11.99
N LEU A 362 -4.96 -6.49 -11.07
CA LEU A 362 -4.94 -6.75 -9.64
C LEU A 362 -6.37 -6.81 -9.11
N LEU A 363 -6.66 -7.81 -8.29
CA LEU A 363 -7.92 -7.93 -7.55
C LEU A 363 -7.59 -7.96 -6.06
N LYS A 364 -8.15 -7.02 -5.29
CA LYS A 364 -7.95 -6.93 -3.87
C LYS A 364 -9.21 -7.36 -3.12
N LEU A 365 -9.14 -8.53 -2.49
CA LEU A 365 -10.20 -9.12 -1.67
C LEU A 365 -9.70 -9.50 -0.26
N ASP A 366 -8.51 -9.03 0.11
CA ASP A 366 -7.98 -9.22 1.46
C ASP A 366 -8.54 -8.19 2.47
N ALA A 367 -8.13 -8.32 3.72
CA ALA A 367 -8.56 -7.46 4.83
C ALA A 367 -7.57 -6.33 5.13
N VAL A 368 -6.63 -6.05 4.23
CA VAL A 368 -5.58 -5.05 4.46
C VAL A 368 -6.07 -3.66 4.07
N PHE A 369 -6.27 -2.81 5.05
CA PHE A 369 -6.75 -1.42 4.92
C PHE A 369 -5.76 -0.38 5.47
N SER A 370 -4.55 -0.80 5.83
CA SER A 370 -3.48 0.09 6.26
C SER A 370 -2.74 0.65 5.04
N ARG A 371 -2.27 1.89 5.13
CA ARG A 371 -1.66 2.63 4.02
C ARG A 371 -0.42 1.92 3.46
N GLU A 372 0.53 1.57 4.30
CA GLU A 372 1.82 1.03 3.88
C GLU A 372 1.70 -0.32 3.17
N PRO A 373 0.97 -1.32 3.72
CA PRO A 373 0.73 -2.57 3.02
C PRO A 373 -0.04 -2.41 1.71
N VAL A 374 -1.06 -1.52 1.66
CA VAL A 374 -1.79 -1.21 0.41
C VAL A 374 -0.85 -0.67 -0.67
N ILE A 375 0.03 0.28 -0.31
CA ILE A 375 1.05 0.81 -1.23
C ILE A 375 1.97 -0.29 -1.73
N GLN A 376 2.41 -1.19 -0.85
CA GLN A 376 3.26 -2.32 -1.21
C GLN A 376 2.54 -3.29 -2.14
N GLN A 377 1.27 -3.61 -1.88
CA GLN A 377 0.46 -4.47 -2.73
C GLN A 377 0.30 -3.87 -4.14
N LEU A 378 -0.09 -2.60 -4.25
CA LEU A 378 -0.18 -1.89 -5.53
C LEU A 378 1.17 -1.85 -6.25
N GLY A 379 2.25 -1.61 -5.51
CA GLY A 379 3.61 -1.58 -6.02
C GLY A 379 4.04 -2.85 -6.74
N ARG A 380 3.44 -4.01 -6.41
CA ARG A 380 3.71 -5.28 -7.13
C ARG A 380 3.24 -5.24 -8.58
N GLY A 381 2.09 -4.64 -8.82
CA GLY A 381 1.54 -4.50 -10.17
C GLY A 381 2.09 -3.30 -10.96
N LEU A 382 2.61 -2.28 -10.26
CA LEU A 382 3.07 -1.03 -10.88
C LEU A 382 4.40 -1.15 -11.64
N ARG A 383 5.12 -2.26 -11.54
CA ARG A 383 6.41 -2.46 -12.24
C ARG A 383 6.24 -2.41 -13.75
N TYR A 384 7.01 -1.54 -14.40
CA TYR A 384 6.95 -1.31 -15.84
C TYR A 384 7.39 -2.56 -16.63
N ASN A 385 6.56 -3.03 -17.56
CA ASN A 385 6.92 -4.11 -18.47
C ASN A 385 7.56 -3.51 -19.74
N ARG A 386 8.86 -3.71 -19.89
CA ARG A 386 9.63 -3.19 -21.03
C ARG A 386 9.32 -3.90 -22.36
N ALA A 387 8.68 -5.05 -22.34
CA ALA A 387 8.24 -5.75 -23.53
C ALA A 387 6.98 -5.13 -24.16
N LEU A 388 6.32 -4.21 -23.44
CA LEU A 388 5.09 -3.56 -23.88
C LEU A 388 5.31 -2.10 -24.26
N PRO A 389 4.56 -1.58 -25.25
CA PRO A 389 4.47 -0.14 -25.50
C PRO A 389 4.01 0.62 -24.25
N ALA A 390 4.39 1.89 -24.13
CA ALA A 390 4.02 2.74 -22.98
C ALA A 390 2.50 2.79 -22.77
N ALA A 391 1.72 2.87 -23.83
CA ALA A 391 0.25 2.91 -23.77
C ALA A 391 -0.40 1.63 -23.18
N GLN A 392 0.30 0.49 -23.23
CA GLN A 392 -0.18 -0.78 -22.66
C GLN A 392 0.35 -1.02 -21.25
N ASN A 393 1.26 -0.20 -20.76
CA ASN A 393 1.79 -0.27 -19.39
C ASN A 393 0.81 0.36 -18.40
N ILE A 394 -0.34 -0.30 -18.23
CA ILE A 394 -1.42 0.11 -17.32
C ILE A 394 -1.65 -1.03 -16.33
N LEU A 395 -1.72 -0.69 -15.04
CA LEU A 395 -2.20 -1.57 -13.98
C LEU A 395 -3.70 -1.30 -13.76
N ASN A 396 -4.52 -2.28 -14.08
CA ASN A 396 -5.94 -2.25 -13.73
C ASN A 396 -6.14 -2.87 -12.34
N VAL A 397 -6.82 -2.17 -11.45
CA VAL A 397 -7.07 -2.62 -10.08
C VAL A 397 -8.57 -2.65 -9.84
N PHE A 398 -9.05 -3.78 -9.36
CA PHE A 398 -10.46 -4.02 -9.00
C PHE A 398 -10.57 -4.24 -7.51
N ILE A 399 -11.43 -3.48 -6.85
CA ILE A 399 -11.72 -3.57 -5.42
C ILE A 399 -13.18 -3.25 -5.15
N GLY A 400 -13.75 -3.74 -4.05
CA GLY A 400 -15.00 -3.21 -3.54
C GLY A 400 -14.79 -1.83 -2.93
N ARG A 401 -15.78 -0.97 -3.03
CA ARG A 401 -15.71 0.39 -2.48
C ARG A 401 -15.55 0.32 -0.96
N ASP A 402 -14.52 0.96 -0.47
CA ASP A 402 -14.27 1.17 0.96
C ASP A 402 -13.70 2.57 1.15
N PRO A 403 -14.32 3.40 2.02
CA PRO A 403 -13.88 4.78 2.22
C PRO A 403 -12.43 4.92 2.69
N ARG A 404 -11.91 3.94 3.46
CA ARG A 404 -10.51 3.94 3.93
C ARG A 404 -9.56 3.71 2.77
N LEU A 405 -9.88 2.76 1.88
CA LEU A 405 -9.06 2.48 0.68
C LEU A 405 -9.10 3.64 -0.30
N ALA A 406 -10.28 4.24 -0.52
CA ALA A 406 -10.42 5.40 -1.38
C ALA A 406 -9.50 6.54 -0.92
N SER A 407 -9.53 6.88 0.36
CA SER A 407 -8.67 7.91 0.95
C SER A 407 -7.18 7.59 0.77
N ILE A 408 -6.74 6.34 1.02
CA ILE A 408 -5.34 5.94 0.86
C ILE A 408 -4.90 6.15 -0.60
N ILE A 409 -5.72 5.76 -1.56
CA ILE A 409 -5.38 5.78 -2.98
C ILE A 409 -5.37 7.21 -3.52
N GLU A 410 -6.34 8.03 -3.15
CA GLU A 410 -6.35 9.44 -3.50
C GLU A 410 -5.10 10.18 -2.98
N HIS A 411 -4.62 9.80 -1.79
CA HIS A 411 -3.35 10.34 -1.26
C HIS A 411 -2.11 9.82 -1.98
N LEU A 412 -2.17 8.65 -2.65
CA LEU A 412 -1.03 8.15 -3.44
C LEU A 412 -0.75 8.99 -4.67
N GLU A 413 -1.78 9.51 -5.31
CA GLU A 413 -1.64 10.34 -6.51
C GLU A 413 -1.33 11.80 -6.17
N ARG A 414 -1.81 12.26 -5.02
CA ARG A 414 -1.39 13.56 -4.47
C ARG A 414 -0.03 13.39 -3.81
N GLU A 415 0.76 14.44 -3.78
CA GLU A 415 1.95 14.50 -2.93
C GLU A 415 1.49 14.23 -1.49
N SER A 416 1.79 13.04 -1.00
CA SER A 416 1.32 12.63 0.32
C SER A 416 1.84 13.61 1.36
N PRO A 417 0.99 14.27 2.14
CA PRO A 417 1.46 15.12 3.21
C PRO A 417 2.31 14.28 4.18
N PRO A 418 3.34 14.87 4.78
CA PRO A 418 4.11 14.21 5.81
C PRO A 418 3.17 13.78 6.95
N VAL A 419 3.44 12.61 7.53
CA VAL A 419 2.69 12.12 8.70
C VAL A 419 3.52 12.41 9.93
N ALA A 420 2.95 13.15 10.88
CA ALA A 420 3.62 13.43 12.14
C ALA A 420 3.71 12.14 13.00
N VAL A 421 4.91 11.88 13.51
CA VAL A 421 5.14 10.87 14.55
C VAL A 421 5.11 11.61 15.89
N ARG A 422 4.18 11.22 16.78
CA ARG A 422 4.06 11.79 18.13
C ARG A 422 4.70 10.83 19.14
N PRO A 423 5.92 11.11 19.62
CA PRO A 423 6.60 10.23 20.57
C PRO A 423 5.83 10.07 21.90
N ASP A 424 5.09 11.08 22.29
CA ASP A 424 4.34 11.16 23.54
C ASP A 424 3.10 10.24 23.57
N LEU A 425 2.54 9.87 22.42
CA LEU A 425 1.47 8.89 22.32
C LEU A 425 1.97 7.43 22.35
N ALA A 426 3.27 7.26 22.21
CA ALA A 426 3.91 5.93 22.23
C ALA A 426 4.16 5.39 23.65
N THR A 427 3.74 6.09 24.70
CA THR A 427 3.99 5.70 26.11
C THR A 427 2.88 4.89 26.74
N SER A 428 1.69 4.77 26.13
CA SER A 428 0.66 3.83 26.58
C SER A 428 0.78 2.55 25.76
N ASP A 429 0.97 1.40 26.43
CA ASP A 429 1.04 0.06 25.80
C ASP A 429 -0.19 -0.25 24.92
N ASP A 430 -1.34 0.36 25.19
CA ASP A 430 -2.56 0.23 24.40
C ASP A 430 -2.59 1.09 23.10
N ALA A 431 -1.83 2.18 23.04
CA ALA A 431 -1.72 3.01 21.83
C ALA A 431 -0.72 2.44 20.79
N LEU A 432 0.12 1.50 21.20
CA LEU A 432 1.16 0.85 20.37
C LEU A 432 0.70 -0.42 19.67
N LYS A 433 -0.45 -0.95 20.05
CA LYS A 433 -1.05 -2.02 19.24
C LYS A 433 -1.53 -1.38 17.96
N PRO A 434 -0.98 -1.77 16.78
CA PRO A 434 -1.69 -1.47 15.53
C PRO A 434 -3.14 -1.88 15.75
N PRO A 435 -4.13 -1.14 15.18
CA PRO A 435 -5.49 -1.65 15.16
C PRO A 435 -5.35 -3.09 14.68
N PRO A 436 -5.92 -4.08 15.37
CA PRO A 436 -5.68 -5.47 15.06
C PRO A 436 -5.84 -5.56 13.54
N GLU A 437 -4.72 -5.83 12.84
CA GLU A 437 -4.81 -6.29 11.48
C GLU A 437 -5.80 -7.40 11.64
N ASP A 438 -6.87 -7.36 10.88
CA ASP A 438 -7.81 -8.47 10.80
C ASP A 438 -6.99 -9.65 10.28
N ASP A 439 -6.17 -10.19 11.19
CA ASP A 439 -5.37 -11.39 10.98
C ASP A 439 -6.39 -12.49 10.89
N GLY A 440 -6.93 -12.70 9.70
CA GLY A 440 -8.01 -13.59 9.35
C GLY A 440 -7.94 -15.04 9.88
N GLU A 441 -7.32 -15.26 11.02
CA GLU A 441 -7.15 -16.52 11.70
C GLU A 441 -8.01 -16.68 12.97
N ALA A 442 -8.71 -15.63 13.41
CA ALA A 442 -9.72 -15.80 14.44
C ALA A 442 -11.09 -16.05 13.77
N GLU A 443 -11.41 -17.29 13.48
CA GLU A 443 -12.81 -17.70 13.57
C GLU A 443 -13.30 -17.26 14.96
N PRO A 444 -14.45 -16.58 15.07
CA PRO A 444 -14.99 -16.22 16.37
C PRO A 444 -15.28 -17.50 17.14
N GLU A 445 -14.37 -17.90 18.02
CA GLU A 445 -14.66 -18.90 19.03
C GLU A 445 -15.70 -18.32 19.99
N GLY A 446 -16.93 -18.79 19.86
CA GLY A 446 -18.03 -18.52 20.76
C GLY A 446 -19.25 -17.95 20.03
N GLU A 447 -20.43 -18.53 20.35
CA GLU A 447 -21.77 -18.10 19.96
C GLU A 447 -22.08 -16.65 20.41
N ARG A 448 -21.42 -15.66 19.83
CA ARG A 448 -21.93 -14.29 19.87
C ARG A 448 -22.75 -14.10 18.62
N ALA A 449 -24.01 -13.71 18.81
CA ALA A 449 -24.87 -13.31 17.71
C ALA A 449 -24.09 -12.34 16.80
N THR A 450 -23.71 -12.81 15.61
CA THR A 450 -22.99 -12.03 14.62
C THR A 450 -24.00 -11.41 13.68
N ALA A 451 -23.78 -10.15 13.31
CA ALA A 451 -24.55 -9.55 12.26
C ALA A 451 -24.43 -10.40 10.98
N GLU A 452 -25.54 -10.62 10.26
CA GLU A 452 -25.62 -11.48 9.08
C GLU A 452 -25.99 -10.67 7.84
N ILE A 453 -25.19 -10.78 6.77
CA ILE A 453 -25.55 -10.21 5.48
C ILE A 453 -26.66 -11.07 4.87
N LEU A 454 -27.81 -10.43 4.55
CA LEU A 454 -28.96 -11.07 3.94
C LEU A 454 -28.91 -10.96 2.42
N ASP A 455 -28.52 -9.80 1.90
CA ASP A 455 -28.45 -9.54 0.46
C ASP A 455 -27.32 -8.54 0.14
N VAL A 456 -26.80 -8.63 -1.10
CA VAL A 456 -25.81 -7.72 -1.66
C VAL A 456 -26.16 -7.41 -3.11
N GLU A 457 -26.34 -6.15 -3.42
CA GLU A 457 -26.64 -5.67 -4.77
C GLU A 457 -25.53 -4.75 -5.30
N GLU A 458 -25.23 -4.81 -6.61
CA GLU A 458 -24.34 -3.85 -7.27
C GLU A 458 -25.02 -2.46 -7.28
N ALA A 459 -24.36 -1.45 -6.69
CA ALA A 459 -24.90 -0.09 -6.59
C ALA A 459 -24.25 0.90 -7.57
N GLY A 460 -23.18 0.50 -8.26
CA GLY A 460 -22.49 1.33 -9.25
C GLY A 460 -20.99 1.10 -9.27
N ASP A 461 -20.29 1.98 -9.98
CA ASP A 461 -18.83 1.96 -10.10
C ASP A 461 -18.27 3.36 -9.86
N ALA A 462 -17.12 3.44 -9.22
CA ALA A 462 -16.32 4.65 -9.14
C ALA A 462 -14.93 4.41 -9.73
N PHE A 463 -14.44 5.39 -10.49
CA PHE A 463 -13.16 5.30 -11.22
C PHE A 463 -12.22 6.40 -10.75
N LEU A 464 -10.95 6.08 -10.65
CA LEU A 464 -9.90 7.05 -10.39
C LEU A 464 -9.69 7.92 -11.64
N ASP A 465 -9.91 9.23 -11.54
CA ASP A 465 -9.72 10.17 -12.63
C ASP A 465 -8.26 10.63 -12.79
N GLU A 466 -7.97 11.48 -13.76
CA GLU A 466 -6.62 12.01 -14.02
C GLU A 466 -6.11 12.94 -12.90
N THR A 467 -6.99 13.41 -12.02
CA THR A 467 -6.64 14.24 -10.87
C THR A 467 -6.36 13.43 -9.61
N GLY A 468 -6.56 12.10 -9.65
CA GLY A 468 -6.40 11.19 -8.54
C GLY A 468 -7.59 11.24 -7.57
N ARG A 469 -8.80 11.52 -8.06
CA ARG A 469 -10.06 11.45 -7.30
C ARG A 469 -10.94 10.34 -7.84
N PHE A 470 -11.72 9.72 -6.97
CA PHE A 470 -12.75 8.80 -7.40
C PHE A 470 -13.99 9.58 -7.85
N VAL A 471 -14.42 9.31 -9.09
CA VAL A 471 -15.63 9.85 -9.69
C VAL A 471 -16.59 8.71 -10.01
N GLU A 472 -17.87 8.91 -9.74
CA GLU A 472 -18.92 7.95 -10.06
C GLU A 472 -19.24 7.99 -11.56
N GLY A 473 -19.51 6.82 -12.15
CA GLY A 473 -19.91 6.72 -13.55
C GLY A 473 -19.34 5.51 -14.27
N GLN A 474 -19.61 5.43 -15.57
CA GLN A 474 -19.03 4.41 -16.44
C GLN A 474 -17.65 4.83 -16.95
N GLN A 475 -16.67 3.94 -16.88
CA GLN A 475 -15.37 4.18 -17.47
C GLN A 475 -15.49 4.24 -19.00
N LEU A 476 -15.35 5.42 -19.58
CA LEU A 476 -15.48 5.64 -21.03
C LEU A 476 -14.30 5.07 -21.85
N THR A 477 -13.16 4.74 -21.22
CA THR A 477 -11.98 4.23 -21.94
C THR A 477 -11.15 3.25 -21.12
N MET A 478 -11.43 1.97 -21.26
CA MET A 478 -10.64 0.90 -20.60
C MET A 478 -9.25 0.68 -21.23
N PHE A 479 -8.96 1.21 -22.41
CA PHE A 479 -7.77 0.90 -23.21
C PHE A 479 -7.09 2.11 -23.85
N GLY A 480 -7.28 3.32 -23.37
CA GLY A 480 -6.58 4.49 -23.91
C GLY A 480 -6.99 4.87 -25.36
N VAL A 481 -8.15 4.43 -25.82
CA VAL A 481 -8.74 4.96 -27.04
C VAL A 481 -9.25 6.35 -26.69
N ALA A 482 -8.67 7.37 -27.33
CA ALA A 482 -9.12 8.75 -27.14
C ALA A 482 -10.62 8.83 -27.31
N PRO A 483 -11.34 9.57 -26.43
CA PRO A 483 -12.75 9.84 -26.65
C PRO A 483 -12.91 10.46 -28.05
N PRO A 484 -14.02 10.18 -28.75
CA PRO A 484 -14.29 10.86 -30.01
C PRO A 484 -14.21 12.37 -29.76
N PRO A 485 -13.68 13.14 -30.71
CA PRO A 485 -13.52 14.58 -30.54
C PRO A 485 -14.85 15.18 -30.10
N PRO A 486 -14.84 16.12 -29.13
CA PRO A 486 -16.05 16.75 -28.67
C PRO A 486 -16.80 17.35 -29.88
N ARG A 487 -18.11 17.16 -29.92
CA ARG A 487 -18.95 17.83 -30.94
C ARG A 487 -18.60 19.30 -30.91
N PRO A 488 -18.46 19.95 -32.10
CA PRO A 488 -18.18 21.37 -32.15
C PRO A 488 -19.24 22.11 -31.33
N ALA A 489 -18.76 22.94 -30.40
CA ALA A 489 -19.62 23.76 -29.55
C ALA A 489 -20.52 24.65 -30.44
N PRO A 490 -21.78 24.84 -30.09
CA PRO A 490 -22.61 25.85 -30.73
C PRO A 490 -21.94 27.23 -30.56
N PRO A 491 -22.13 28.15 -31.51
CA PRO A 491 -21.45 29.43 -31.52
C PRO A 491 -21.72 30.20 -30.22
N ALA A 492 -20.66 30.80 -29.69
CA ALA A 492 -20.67 31.53 -28.44
C ALA A 492 -21.69 32.67 -28.44
N THR A 493 -22.64 32.56 -27.56
CA THR A 493 -23.46 33.70 -27.13
C THR A 493 -22.81 34.34 -25.93
N SER A 494 -22.71 35.65 -25.97
CA SER A 494 -22.26 36.69 -25.04
C SER A 494 -21.90 36.34 -23.58
N PRO A 495 -20.98 37.07 -22.94
CA PRO A 495 -20.45 36.75 -21.62
C PRO A 495 -21.50 36.87 -20.54
N SER A 496 -21.77 35.78 -19.84
CA SER A 496 -22.52 35.76 -18.59
C SER A 496 -21.60 36.14 -17.41
N PRO A 497 -22.18 36.69 -16.34
CA PRO A 497 -21.42 37.24 -15.22
C PRO A 497 -20.57 36.18 -14.50
N GLN A 498 -19.43 36.62 -13.97
CA GLN A 498 -18.52 35.84 -13.17
C GLN A 498 -19.28 35.18 -12.00
N VAL A 499 -19.39 33.86 -12.06
CA VAL A 499 -19.86 33.06 -10.91
C VAL A 499 -18.63 32.79 -10.05
N GLU A 500 -18.65 33.24 -8.81
CA GLU A 500 -17.72 32.79 -7.78
C GLU A 500 -17.70 31.27 -7.76
N VAL A 501 -16.53 30.69 -7.97
CA VAL A 501 -16.33 29.24 -7.83
C VAL A 501 -16.35 28.91 -6.35
N VAL A 502 -17.51 28.54 -5.84
CA VAL A 502 -17.65 27.98 -4.50
C VAL A 502 -17.01 26.59 -4.50
N ASP A 503 -16.08 26.34 -3.57
CA ASP A 503 -15.47 25.02 -3.37
C ASP A 503 -16.48 24.06 -2.71
N LEU A 504 -17.40 23.55 -3.51
CA LEU A 504 -18.44 22.60 -3.09
C LEU A 504 -17.86 21.31 -2.49
N ALA A 505 -16.64 20.92 -2.87
CA ALA A 505 -15.98 19.72 -2.35
C ALA A 505 -15.46 19.92 -0.92
N GLY A 506 -14.88 21.09 -0.64
CA GLY A 506 -14.47 21.48 0.70
C GLY A 506 -15.68 21.62 1.63
N GLU A 507 -16.74 22.27 1.16
CA GLU A 507 -17.97 22.44 1.96
C GLU A 507 -18.66 21.10 2.27
N LEU A 508 -18.62 20.13 1.36
CA LEU A 508 -19.17 18.80 1.60
C LEU A 508 -18.36 18.06 2.65
N GLN A 509 -17.03 18.10 2.55
CA GLN A 509 -16.14 17.45 3.51
C GLN A 509 -16.32 18.01 4.92
N GLU A 510 -16.38 19.32 5.08
CA GLU A 510 -16.65 19.99 6.37
C GLU A 510 -18.02 19.59 6.94
N ALA A 511 -19.04 19.48 6.08
CA ALA A 511 -20.38 19.11 6.51
C ALA A 511 -20.46 17.64 6.97
N ILE A 512 -19.76 16.73 6.29
CA ILE A 512 -19.63 15.32 6.68
C ILE A 512 -18.94 15.23 8.05
N GLU A 513 -17.84 15.93 8.23
CA GLU A 513 -17.08 15.90 9.48
C GLU A 513 -17.85 16.51 10.66
N TYR A 514 -18.56 17.60 10.42
CA TYR A 514 -19.50 18.18 11.39
C TYR A 514 -20.58 17.17 11.80
N CYS A 515 -21.24 16.53 10.85
CA CYS A 515 -22.26 15.51 11.10
C CYS A 515 -21.68 14.35 11.92
N ARG A 516 -20.52 13.81 11.51
CA ARG A 516 -19.82 12.72 12.18
C ARG A 516 -19.47 13.05 13.63
N THR A 517 -18.95 14.25 13.88
CA THR A 517 -18.57 14.70 15.21
C THR A 517 -19.76 14.68 16.17
N TRP A 518 -20.90 15.22 15.75
CA TRP A 518 -22.08 15.26 16.60
C TRP A 518 -22.76 13.92 16.77
N THR A 519 -22.75 13.07 15.73
CA THR A 519 -23.23 11.68 15.82
C THR A 519 -22.45 10.90 16.86
N ASN A 520 -21.11 10.98 16.84
CA ASN A 520 -20.25 10.30 17.80
C ASN A 520 -20.45 10.81 19.23
N ARG A 521 -20.63 12.13 19.43
CA ARG A 521 -20.91 12.71 20.75
C ARG A 521 -22.25 12.26 21.31
N ALA A 522 -23.29 12.29 20.48
CA ALA A 522 -24.63 11.86 20.89
C ALA A 522 -24.68 10.36 21.22
N ALA A 523 -24.01 9.51 20.43
CA ALA A 523 -23.95 8.08 20.68
C ALA A 523 -23.20 7.75 21.98
N ARG A 524 -22.08 8.41 22.23
CA ARG A 524 -21.32 8.24 23.49
C ARG A 524 -22.13 8.65 24.71
N GLU A 525 -22.84 9.75 24.64
CA GLU A 525 -23.65 10.22 25.76
C GLU A 525 -24.86 9.33 25.99
N ARG A 526 -25.49 8.83 24.93
CA ARG A 526 -26.57 7.85 25.01
C ARG A 526 -26.06 6.53 25.62
N ALA A 527 -24.86 6.07 25.26
CA ALA A 527 -24.24 4.87 25.82
C ALA A 527 -23.98 5.00 27.33
N LYS A 528 -23.56 6.18 27.80
CA LYS A 528 -23.37 6.43 29.25
C LYS A 528 -24.69 6.31 30.02
N ARG A 529 -25.81 6.74 29.44
CA ARG A 529 -27.11 6.76 30.10
C ARG A 529 -27.85 5.42 30.07
N LEU A 530 -27.76 4.73 28.91
CA LEU A 530 -28.57 3.51 28.66
C LEU A 530 -27.75 2.22 28.77
N GLY A 531 -26.42 2.31 28.97
CA GLY A 531 -25.53 1.16 29.00
C GLY A 531 -25.02 0.76 27.63
N HIS A 532 -24.07 -0.17 27.59
CA HIS A 532 -23.37 -0.57 26.35
C HIS A 532 -24.07 -1.69 25.54
N GLY A 533 -25.33 -2.00 25.84
CA GLY A 533 -26.08 -3.10 25.23
C GLY A 533 -26.75 -2.79 23.89
N GLU A 534 -26.76 -1.53 23.44
CA GLU A 534 -27.40 -1.11 22.20
C GLU A 534 -26.40 -0.43 21.25
N ASN A 535 -26.60 -0.60 19.94
CA ASN A 535 -25.88 0.20 18.94
C ASN A 535 -26.46 1.62 18.89
N HIS A 536 -25.88 2.52 19.69
CA HIS A 536 -26.38 3.88 19.86
C HIS A 536 -26.24 4.73 18.59
N HIS A 537 -25.30 4.42 17.69
CA HIS A 537 -25.15 5.06 16.38
C HIS A 537 -26.30 4.69 15.45
N ALA A 538 -26.60 3.38 15.35
CA ALA A 538 -27.73 2.90 14.53
C ALA A 538 -29.05 3.44 15.04
N ALA A 539 -29.28 3.41 16.36
CA ALA A 539 -30.49 3.94 16.95
C ALA A 539 -30.72 5.43 16.69
N LEU A 540 -29.65 6.25 16.72
CA LEU A 540 -29.72 7.68 16.41
C LEU A 540 -29.96 7.93 14.92
N ASN A 541 -29.30 7.17 14.03
CA ASN A 541 -29.51 7.27 12.61
C ASN A 541 -30.94 6.87 12.21
N LEU A 542 -31.46 5.80 12.78
CA LEU A 542 -32.85 5.37 12.59
C LEU A 542 -33.84 6.41 13.10
N ALA A 543 -33.60 6.99 14.28
CA ALA A 543 -34.44 8.07 14.80
C ALA A 543 -34.44 9.30 13.91
N TYR A 544 -33.27 9.68 13.38
CA TYR A 544 -33.15 10.76 12.40
C TYR A 544 -33.95 10.47 11.13
N ALA A 545 -33.80 9.25 10.58
CA ALA A 545 -34.52 8.85 9.37
C ALA A 545 -36.04 8.88 9.55
N ARG A 546 -36.52 8.41 10.70
CA ARG A 546 -37.97 8.44 11.06
C ARG A 546 -38.50 9.88 11.21
N GLU A 547 -37.76 10.75 11.89
CA GLU A 547 -38.20 12.13 12.14
C GLU A 547 -38.05 13.04 10.91
N SER A 548 -37.01 12.85 10.11
CA SER A 548 -36.80 13.65 8.89
C SER A 548 -37.64 13.18 7.70
N GLY A 549 -38.21 11.97 7.78
CA GLY A 549 -38.96 11.35 6.64
C GLY A 549 -38.05 10.99 5.46
N ARG A 550 -36.73 11.07 5.61
CA ARG A 550 -35.76 10.82 4.54
C ARG A 550 -35.37 9.35 4.50
N LYS A 551 -35.57 8.73 3.37
CA LYS A 551 -35.03 7.42 3.03
C LYS A 551 -33.91 7.64 2.00
N GLY A 552 -32.69 7.21 2.30
CA GLY A 552 -31.56 7.24 1.37
C GLY A 552 -30.35 8.05 1.84
N THR A 553 -29.31 8.02 1.02
CA THR A 553 -27.99 8.61 1.27
C THR A 553 -28.05 10.12 1.27
N LEU A 554 -27.33 10.77 2.19
CA LEU A 554 -27.13 12.22 2.15
C LEU A 554 -26.13 12.55 1.05
N ALA A 555 -26.50 13.47 0.16
CA ALA A 555 -25.69 13.79 -1.02
C ALA A 555 -25.13 15.22 -1.02
N THR A 556 -25.68 16.12 -0.19
CA THR A 556 -25.34 17.54 -0.22
C THR A 556 -24.81 18.05 1.12
N PRO A 557 -23.96 19.10 1.13
CA PRO A 557 -23.50 19.74 2.37
C PRO A 557 -24.66 20.15 3.30
N ALA A 558 -25.75 20.63 2.74
CA ALA A 558 -26.94 21.06 3.49
C ALA A 558 -27.60 19.89 4.22
N GLU A 559 -27.66 18.72 3.61
CA GLU A 559 -28.23 17.51 4.21
C GLU A 559 -27.37 16.99 5.36
N TYR A 560 -26.05 16.95 5.19
CA TYR A 560 -25.13 16.57 6.26
C TYR A 560 -25.18 17.57 7.42
N ARG A 561 -25.21 18.87 7.15
CA ARG A 561 -25.36 19.89 8.20
C ARG A 561 -26.70 19.75 8.94
N HIS A 562 -27.79 19.51 8.23
CA HIS A 562 -29.11 19.29 8.83
C HIS A 562 -29.11 18.05 9.77
N LYS A 563 -28.51 16.94 9.33
CA LYS A 563 -28.33 15.75 10.19
C LYS A 563 -27.41 16.06 11.38
N GLY A 564 -26.32 16.74 11.17
CA GLY A 564 -25.40 17.17 12.24
C GLY A 564 -26.08 18.05 13.29
N ASP A 565 -26.91 19.00 12.90
CA ASP A 565 -27.69 19.86 13.81
C ASP A 565 -28.74 19.06 14.57
N TRP A 566 -29.37 18.06 13.94
CA TRP A 566 -30.27 17.14 14.61
C TRP A 566 -29.53 16.33 15.68
N MET A 567 -28.38 15.75 15.37
CA MET A 567 -27.54 15.01 16.30
C MET A 567 -27.04 15.89 17.45
N LYS A 568 -26.68 17.13 17.18
CA LYS A 568 -26.30 18.12 18.17
C LYS A 568 -27.42 18.41 19.16
N ARG A 569 -28.66 18.57 18.67
CA ARG A 569 -29.84 18.73 19.55
C ARG A 569 -30.05 17.53 20.42
N ARG A 570 -29.99 16.30 19.86
CA ARG A 570 -30.10 15.05 20.63
C ARG A 570 -29.02 14.91 21.69
N TYR A 571 -27.78 15.29 21.37
CA TYR A 571 -26.70 15.32 22.36
C TYR A 571 -26.99 16.27 23.53
N LEU A 572 -27.49 17.48 23.24
CA LEU A 572 -27.84 18.47 24.27
C LEU A 572 -29.06 18.02 25.11
N GLU A 573 -30.02 17.30 24.53
CA GLU A 573 -31.13 16.68 25.26
C GLU A 573 -30.64 15.59 26.20
N LEU A 574 -29.65 14.79 25.77
CA LEU A 574 -29.03 13.77 26.58
C LEU A 574 -28.14 14.32 27.72
N LEU A 575 -27.71 15.56 27.66
CA LEU A 575 -26.99 16.21 28.76
C LEU A 575 -27.90 16.80 29.84
N ARG A 576 -29.17 17.03 29.52
CA ARG A 576 -30.21 17.48 30.48
C ARG A 576 -30.80 16.27 31.20
#